data_ffa09a5c820871fe67d8a6edaa0cd902
#
_entry.id   ffa09a5c820871fe67d8a6edaa0cd902
#
_cell.length_a   1.000
_cell.length_b   1.000
_cell.length_c   1.000
_cell.angle_alpha   90.00
_cell.angle_beta   90.00
_cell.angle_gamma   90.00
#
_symmetry.space_group_name_H-M   'P 1'
#
loop_
_entity.id
_entity.type
_entity.pdbx_description
1 polymer ?
#
loop_
_entity_poly.entity_id
_entity_poly.type
_entity_poly.pdbx_seq_one_letter_code
_entity_poly.pdbx_strand_id
1 'polypeptide(L)'
;MSLYLRVLCTLSLLAACGDSSAGTATDSADGSASAPTSPTSPATSDTGDTASTPTSTGVGGSATEGATSDGTTADVTSVAETGPEPQTTANTTEGLDTTAPGTTNPDTSTSTTDPGTGDTSTSTTDPDTSDDTSTTDTGVTVCECPMIEVPLDDGVFVLSNSAELWKFFPMTKEFVELGTLSCGMFDTFSMAVDRQGFAWVQFSSGELRKVAVSDLSMCDDPGYNAGQMGVNNFGMAFVSNSISDPCDRIYGNTWNGIPPFSESPNAGDFITIDPDTLSLTKLGKTNFNGAEVTGTGDGRAYVFGGANPAKLVQLDKKNAAALETLPLAGLEINNGAFAFAFFGGDFYFFTDSNNDSFASEVTHLDYDDSDMNGVQDLKKIVDAAPLLIVGAGVSTCAPFAPQ
;
A
#
# COMPACT_ATOMS: atom_id res chain seq x y z
N MET A 1 27.18 15.43 32.66
CA MET A 1 27.76 16.78 32.57
C MET A 1 28.45 16.88 31.23
N SER A 2 27.76 17.35 30.21
CA SER A 2 28.36 17.81 28.97
C SER A 2 27.40 18.77 28.30
N LEU A 3 27.87 19.98 28.07
CA LEU A 3 27.13 21.15 27.61
C LEU A 3 26.78 21.02 26.11
N TYR A 4 25.51 21.18 25.78
CA TYR A 4 25.07 21.44 24.42
C TYR A 4 25.15 22.92 24.13
N LEU A 5 26.01 23.29 23.19
CA LEU A 5 26.17 24.62 22.65
C LEU A 5 25.15 24.86 21.55
N ARG A 6 24.15 25.72 21.80
CA ARG A 6 23.22 26.21 20.79
C ARG A 6 23.87 27.37 20.04
N VAL A 7 24.05 27.21 18.73
CA VAL A 7 24.42 28.31 17.81
C VAL A 7 23.13 28.91 17.25
N LEU A 8 22.80 30.12 17.72
CA LEU A 8 21.83 31.00 17.09
C LEU A 8 22.51 31.67 15.89
N CYS A 9 21.97 31.50 14.69
CA CYS A 9 22.33 32.27 13.52
C CYS A 9 21.28 33.35 13.31
N THR A 10 21.64 34.59 13.57
CA THR A 10 20.82 35.80 13.39
C THR A 10 20.88 36.24 11.92
N LEU A 11 19.69 36.41 11.32
CA LEU A 11 19.49 36.97 10.00
C LEU A 11 19.70 38.47 10.05
N SER A 12 20.64 39.03 9.27
CA SER A 12 20.80 40.47 9.03
C SER A 12 20.22 40.80 7.66
N LEU A 13 19.17 41.63 7.65
CA LEU A 13 18.67 42.34 6.48
C LEU A 13 19.69 43.44 6.08
N LEU A 14 20.06 43.48 4.81
CA LEU A 14 20.63 44.66 4.17
C LEU A 14 19.85 45.00 2.92
N ALA A 15 19.10 46.08 2.99
CA ALA A 15 18.52 46.79 1.85
C ALA A 15 19.62 47.62 1.15
N ALA A 16 19.66 47.58 -0.17
CA ALA A 16 20.40 48.57 -0.97
C ALA A 16 19.54 48.97 -2.17
N CYS A 17 19.10 50.21 -2.14
CA CYS A 17 18.60 50.99 -3.27
C CYS A 17 19.72 51.33 -4.23
N GLY A 18 19.44 51.33 -5.53
CA GLY A 18 20.36 51.80 -6.56
C GLY A 18 19.63 52.09 -7.85
N ASP A 19 19.61 53.36 -8.18
CA ASP A 19 18.83 54.18 -9.08
C ASP A 19 19.41 54.25 -10.51
N SER A 20 18.51 54.52 -11.48
CA SER A 20 18.73 55.33 -12.73
C SER A 20 19.55 54.79 -13.89
N SER A 21 18.92 54.72 -15.07
CA SER A 21 19.18 55.53 -16.29
C SER A 21 18.33 55.01 -17.45
N ALA A 22 17.41 55.68 -17.94
CA ALA A 22 17.13 56.56 -19.08
C ALA A 22 17.83 56.18 -20.42
N GLY A 23 17.04 55.97 -21.46
CA GLY A 23 17.47 55.81 -22.86
C GLY A 23 16.31 55.55 -23.80
N THR A 24 15.67 56.60 -24.21
CA THR A 24 15.22 57.13 -25.49
C THR A 24 14.52 56.22 -26.50
N ALA A 25 13.39 56.74 -26.85
CA ALA A 25 12.45 56.54 -27.92
C ALA A 25 12.94 56.27 -29.32
N THR A 26 12.19 55.51 -30.11
CA THR A 26 11.76 55.95 -31.46
C THR A 26 10.43 55.32 -31.83
N ASP A 27 9.57 56.16 -32.37
CA ASP A 27 8.29 56.00 -33.00
C ASP A 27 8.21 54.95 -34.11
N SER A 28 7.03 54.38 -34.27
CA SER A 28 6.18 54.47 -35.47
C SER A 28 4.93 53.60 -35.32
N ALA A 29 3.84 54.21 -35.18
CA ALA A 29 2.56 54.24 -35.84
C ALA A 29 2.06 52.97 -36.57
N ASP A 30 0.84 52.67 -36.27
CA ASP A 30 -0.39 52.56 -37.05
C ASP A 30 -1.10 51.20 -37.02
N GLY A 31 -2.41 51.27 -36.78
CA GLY A 31 -3.32 50.15 -37.10
C GLY A 31 -4.45 49.91 -36.14
N SER A 32 -5.42 50.86 -36.15
CA SER A 32 -6.88 50.70 -36.04
C SER A 32 -7.49 49.44 -35.40
N ALA A 33 -8.22 49.73 -34.34
CA ALA A 33 -9.66 49.53 -34.11
C ALA A 33 -10.30 48.13 -34.37
N SER A 34 -10.86 47.55 -33.34
CA SER A 34 -12.30 47.30 -33.19
C SER A 34 -12.58 46.53 -31.89
N ALA A 35 -13.27 47.17 -31.00
CA ALA A 35 -13.99 46.53 -29.91
C ALA A 35 -15.31 45.99 -30.40
N PRO A 36 -15.82 44.86 -29.91
CA PRO A 36 -17.25 44.63 -29.86
C PRO A 36 -17.80 44.70 -28.44
N THR A 37 -18.71 45.56 -28.32
CA THR A 37 -19.84 45.82 -27.47
C THR A 37 -20.44 44.61 -26.73
N SER A 38 -20.64 44.85 -25.43
CA SER A 38 -21.53 44.09 -24.56
C SER A 38 -22.99 44.22 -24.95
N PRO A 39 -23.81 43.19 -24.81
CA PRO A 39 -25.27 43.41 -24.78
C PRO A 39 -25.78 43.48 -23.35
N THR A 40 -26.53 44.52 -23.18
CA THR A 40 -27.39 44.98 -22.11
C THR A 40 -28.47 43.98 -21.75
N SER A 41 -28.71 43.80 -20.46
CA SER A 41 -29.94 43.16 -19.91
C SER A 41 -31.15 44.09 -20.07
N PRO A 42 -32.36 43.51 -20.21
CA PRO A 42 -33.57 44.20 -19.80
C PRO A 42 -34.11 43.65 -18.48
N ALA A 43 -34.33 44.55 -17.56
CA ALA A 43 -35.18 44.36 -16.42
C ALA A 43 -36.63 44.43 -16.82
N THR A 44 -37.44 43.48 -16.34
CA THR A 44 -38.87 43.68 -16.19
C THR A 44 -39.29 43.32 -14.78
N SER A 45 -39.72 44.33 -14.09
CA SER A 45 -40.56 44.29 -12.92
C SER A 45 -41.96 43.81 -13.25
N ASP A 46 -42.47 42.89 -12.44
CA ASP A 46 -43.91 42.94 -12.16
C ASP A 46 -44.24 42.47 -10.74
N THR A 47 -45.10 43.23 -10.16
CA THR A 47 -45.69 43.24 -8.82
C THR A 47 -46.86 42.27 -8.74
N GLY A 48 -47.12 41.72 -7.56
CA GLY A 48 -48.37 41.05 -7.21
C GLY A 48 -48.26 40.13 -6.02
N ASP A 49 -48.33 40.60 -4.83
CA ASP A 49 -49.44 40.56 -3.84
C ASP A 49 -50.04 39.14 -3.60
N THR A 50 -49.99 38.67 -2.43
CA THR A 50 -51.04 38.44 -1.43
C THR A 50 -50.65 37.34 -0.42
N ALA A 51 -50.78 37.77 0.81
CA ALA A 51 -50.71 37.04 2.04
C ALA A 51 -51.68 35.84 2.16
N SER A 52 -51.27 34.81 2.94
CA SER A 52 -52.18 34.10 3.83
C SER A 52 -51.38 33.21 4.79
N THR A 53 -51.24 33.68 6.00
CA THR A 53 -51.09 32.87 7.21
C THR A 53 -52.42 32.18 7.57
N PRO A 54 -52.41 31.03 8.16
CA PRO A 54 -53.18 30.90 9.40
C PRO A 54 -52.36 30.36 10.56
N THR A 55 -52.35 31.13 11.59
CA THR A 55 -52.17 30.77 12.98
C THR A 55 -53.26 29.79 13.43
N SER A 56 -52.89 28.71 14.10
CA SER A 56 -53.82 27.97 14.97
C SER A 56 -53.11 27.56 16.24
N THR A 57 -53.39 28.32 17.25
CA THR A 57 -53.25 28.01 18.67
C THR A 57 -54.28 26.95 19.06
N GLY A 58 -53.88 25.96 19.84
CA GLY A 58 -54.75 24.99 20.47
C GLY A 58 -54.11 24.43 21.72
N VAL A 59 -54.54 24.93 22.81
CA VAL A 59 -54.25 24.74 24.23
C VAL A 59 -54.82 23.38 24.72
N GLY A 60 -54.05 22.66 25.59
CA GLY A 60 -54.59 22.13 26.83
C GLY A 60 -55.07 20.69 26.84
N GLY A 61 -54.63 19.94 27.82
CA GLY A 61 -55.30 18.76 28.31
C GLY A 61 -54.41 17.81 29.11
N SER A 62 -54.28 18.08 30.38
CA SER A 62 -53.73 17.22 31.44
C SER A 62 -54.81 16.21 31.88
N ALA A 63 -54.40 14.99 32.27
CA ALA A 63 -54.97 14.13 33.33
C ALA A 63 -54.55 12.69 33.10
N THR A 64 -53.73 12.13 33.94
CA THR A 64 -53.94 11.45 35.25
C THR A 64 -54.73 10.14 35.21
N GLU A 65 -54.08 9.16 35.88
CA GLU A 65 -54.59 7.95 36.56
C GLU A 65 -55.00 6.79 35.64
N GLY A 66 -54.41 5.60 35.76
CA GLY A 66 -54.31 4.79 36.96
C GLY A 66 -55.21 3.58 36.76
N ALA A 67 -54.67 2.38 36.70
CA ALA A 67 -55.35 1.18 37.17
C ALA A 67 -54.44 -0.06 37.10
N THR A 68 -54.19 -0.59 38.23
CA THR A 68 -53.73 -1.92 38.55
C THR A 68 -54.78 -3.00 38.15
N SER A 69 -54.27 -4.17 37.73
CA SER A 69 -54.89 -5.47 37.86
C SER A 69 -53.97 -6.51 37.27
N ASP A 70 -53.25 -7.28 38.04
CA ASP A 70 -53.62 -8.51 38.73
C ASP A 70 -53.74 -9.72 37.77
N GLY A 71 -52.77 -10.65 37.90
CA GLY A 71 -52.99 -12.08 38.04
C GLY A 71 -53.24 -12.89 36.79
N THR A 72 -52.28 -13.69 36.40
CA THR A 72 -52.49 -15.13 36.37
C THR A 72 -51.21 -15.91 36.05
N THR A 73 -50.76 -16.65 36.99
CA THR A 73 -49.85 -17.78 36.93
C THR A 73 -50.41 -18.85 36.01
N ALA A 74 -49.65 -19.24 35.00
CA ALA A 74 -49.85 -20.52 34.35
C ALA A 74 -48.51 -21.24 34.30
N ASP A 75 -48.44 -22.22 35.14
CA ASP A 75 -47.51 -23.31 35.23
C ASP A 75 -47.66 -24.19 33.97
N VAL A 76 -46.60 -24.36 33.17
CA VAL A 76 -46.56 -25.40 32.14
C VAL A 76 -45.22 -26.12 32.22
N THR A 77 -45.35 -27.22 32.82
CA THR A 77 -44.59 -28.48 32.83
C THR A 77 -43.49 -28.60 31.75
N SER A 78 -42.30 -28.81 32.27
CA SER A 78 -41.14 -29.33 31.54
C SER A 78 -41.39 -30.74 30.97
N VAL A 79 -41.22 -30.89 29.67
CA VAL A 79 -41.06 -32.20 29.07
C VAL A 79 -39.62 -32.28 28.57
N ALA A 80 -38.86 -33.13 29.21
CA ALA A 80 -37.52 -33.50 28.76
C ALA A 80 -37.67 -34.47 27.57
N GLU A 81 -37.21 -34.03 26.40
CA GLU A 81 -36.92 -34.94 25.30
C GLU A 81 -35.43 -35.30 25.27
N THR A 82 -35.19 -36.56 25.58
CA THR A 82 -33.95 -37.26 25.42
C THR A 82 -33.72 -37.53 23.93
N GLY A 83 -32.74 -36.83 23.32
CA GLY A 83 -32.21 -37.17 22.01
C GLY A 83 -31.02 -38.13 22.10
N PRO A 84 -30.82 -39.00 21.14
CA PRO A 84 -29.85 -40.09 21.23
C PRO A 84 -28.42 -39.65 21.00
N GLU A 85 -27.51 -40.21 21.79
CA GLU A 85 -26.05 -40.16 21.63
C GLU A 85 -25.60 -40.77 20.26
N PRO A 86 -24.60 -40.22 19.63
CA PRO A 86 -23.95 -40.89 18.52
C PRO A 86 -22.95 -41.92 19.06
N GLN A 87 -23.18 -43.14 18.67
CA GLN A 87 -22.32 -44.29 18.94
C GLN A 87 -20.97 -44.16 18.26
N THR A 88 -19.93 -44.22 19.02
CA THR A 88 -18.55 -44.52 18.63
C THR A 88 -18.45 -45.99 18.17
N THR A 89 -18.27 -46.24 16.89
CA THR A 89 -17.83 -47.54 16.43
C THR A 89 -16.32 -47.53 16.32
N ALA A 90 -15.69 -48.17 17.27
CA ALA A 90 -14.30 -48.60 17.16
C ALA A 90 -14.25 -49.79 16.19
N ASN A 91 -13.50 -49.65 15.13
CA ASN A 91 -13.14 -50.77 14.26
C ASN A 91 -11.66 -51.08 14.46
N THR A 92 -11.41 -52.07 15.29
CA THR A 92 -10.14 -52.76 15.43
C THR A 92 -10.04 -53.78 14.30
N THR A 93 -9.02 -53.71 13.46
CA THR A 93 -8.58 -54.86 12.68
C THR A 93 -7.07 -54.87 12.69
N GLU A 94 -6.58 -55.85 13.42
CA GLU A 94 -5.20 -56.33 13.40
C GLU A 94 -4.90 -56.99 12.04
N GLY A 95 -3.72 -56.75 11.53
CA GLY A 95 -3.19 -57.47 10.37
C GLY A 95 -1.69 -57.26 10.33
N LEU A 96 -0.99 -58.14 11.06
CA LEU A 96 0.45 -58.39 10.85
C LEU A 96 0.66 -58.93 9.43
N ASP A 97 1.60 -58.37 8.70
CA ASP A 97 2.44 -59.19 7.83
C ASP A 97 3.86 -58.63 7.73
N THR A 98 4.75 -59.45 8.18
CA THR A 98 6.20 -59.36 8.19
C THR A 98 6.74 -59.78 6.83
N THR A 99 7.52 -58.97 6.14
CA THR A 99 8.59 -59.50 5.25
C THR A 99 9.72 -58.46 5.13
N ALA A 100 10.86 -58.82 5.67
CA ALA A 100 12.18 -58.26 5.44
C ALA A 100 12.91 -59.05 4.35
N PRO A 101 14.20 -58.77 4.04
CA PRO A 101 14.80 -57.60 3.39
C PRO A 101 15.49 -57.99 2.07
N GLY A 102 15.53 -57.12 1.11
CA GLY A 102 16.29 -57.28 -0.13
C GLY A 102 17.55 -56.41 -0.11
N THR A 103 18.65 -57.05 0.17
CA THR A 103 20.02 -56.60 -0.08
C THR A 103 20.32 -56.63 -1.57
N THR A 104 20.80 -55.55 -2.20
CA THR A 104 21.65 -55.65 -3.38
C THR A 104 22.62 -54.46 -3.45
N ASN A 105 23.80 -54.78 -3.27
CA ASN A 105 25.15 -54.41 -3.70
C ASN A 105 25.42 -53.09 -4.45
N PRO A 106 26.56 -52.48 -4.12
CA PRO A 106 27.07 -51.29 -4.82
C PRO A 106 27.93 -51.67 -6.03
N ASP A 107 27.63 -51.08 -7.18
CA ASP A 107 28.53 -51.14 -8.33
C ASP A 107 29.64 -50.08 -8.18
N THR A 108 30.82 -50.60 -7.99
CA THR A 108 32.10 -49.91 -8.02
C THR A 108 32.54 -49.77 -9.47
N SER A 109 32.54 -48.56 -10.02
CA SER A 109 33.22 -48.25 -11.28
C SER A 109 34.54 -47.57 -11.00
N THR A 110 35.58 -48.34 -11.02
CA THR A 110 36.99 -47.93 -11.12
C THR A 110 37.25 -47.44 -12.54
N SER A 111 37.67 -46.17 -12.68
CA SER A 111 38.25 -45.65 -13.90
C SER A 111 39.73 -45.36 -13.69
N THR A 112 40.52 -46.04 -14.44
CA THR A 112 41.95 -46.08 -14.54
C THR A 112 42.55 -44.77 -14.99
N THR A 113 43.58 -44.36 -14.29
CA THR A 113 44.56 -43.32 -14.61
C THR A 113 45.47 -43.76 -15.78
N ASP A 114 45.65 -42.90 -16.77
CA ASP A 114 46.73 -43.02 -17.72
C ASP A 114 47.61 -41.77 -17.65
N PRO A 115 48.95 -41.88 -17.48
CA PRO A 115 49.87 -40.74 -17.44
C PRO A 115 50.48 -40.49 -18.81
N GLY A 116 50.04 -39.45 -19.47
CA GLY A 116 50.64 -38.97 -20.71
C GLY A 116 51.65 -37.86 -20.47
N THR A 117 52.85 -38.16 -20.77
CA THR A 117 54.08 -37.43 -20.91
C THR A 117 54.01 -36.04 -21.50
N GLY A 118 54.91 -35.21 -20.97
CA GLY A 118 55.22 -33.81 -21.19
C GLY A 118 55.42 -33.36 -22.63
N ASP A 119 55.27 -32.05 -22.72
CA ASP A 119 56.01 -31.24 -23.68
C ASP A 119 56.31 -29.84 -23.09
N THR A 120 57.60 -29.62 -22.96
CA THR A 120 58.22 -28.37 -22.55
C THR A 120 58.26 -27.47 -23.79
N SER A 121 57.50 -26.38 -23.74
CA SER A 121 57.71 -25.26 -24.68
C SER A 121 57.98 -24.00 -23.90
N THR A 122 59.26 -23.67 -23.87
CA THR A 122 59.79 -22.35 -23.59
C THR A 122 59.35 -21.38 -24.68
N SER A 123 58.66 -20.33 -24.31
CA SER A 123 58.44 -19.17 -25.17
C SER A 123 58.67 -17.88 -24.39
N THR A 124 59.60 -17.16 -24.85
CA THR A 124 60.16 -15.85 -24.63
C THR A 124 59.10 -14.79 -24.27
N THR A 125 59.48 -14.03 -23.28
CA THR A 125 59.02 -12.69 -22.86
C THR A 125 59.00 -11.72 -24.02
N ASP A 126 57.84 -11.09 -24.23
CA ASP A 126 57.75 -9.79 -24.90
C ASP A 126 56.79 -8.89 -24.13
N PRO A 127 57.22 -7.74 -23.64
CA PRO A 127 56.36 -6.82 -22.93
C PRO A 127 55.89 -5.74 -23.88
N ASP A 128 54.69 -5.86 -24.36
CA ASP A 128 54.06 -4.64 -24.90
C ASP A 128 52.53 -4.80 -24.91
N THR A 129 51.90 -3.74 -24.41
CA THR A 129 50.68 -3.16 -24.88
C THR A 129 49.36 -3.64 -24.28
N SER A 130 48.79 -2.68 -23.53
CA SER A 130 47.38 -2.29 -23.57
C SER A 130 46.38 -3.45 -23.42
N ASP A 131 46.17 -3.75 -22.20
CA ASP A 131 45.04 -4.58 -21.80
C ASP A 131 43.76 -3.74 -21.88
N ASP A 132 43.15 -3.77 -23.04
CA ASP A 132 41.77 -3.42 -23.24
C ASP A 132 40.98 -4.62 -22.75
N THR A 133 40.87 -4.71 -21.42
CA THR A 133 39.96 -5.70 -20.79
C THR A 133 38.55 -5.24 -21.08
N SER A 134 38.06 -5.56 -22.26
CA SER A 134 36.66 -5.63 -22.56
C SER A 134 36.07 -6.70 -21.64
N THR A 135 35.72 -6.27 -20.44
CA THR A 135 34.74 -7.01 -19.62
C THR A 135 33.49 -7.05 -20.46
N THR A 136 33.22 -8.21 -21.05
CA THR A 136 31.87 -8.56 -21.48
C THR A 136 31.01 -8.51 -20.21
N ASP A 137 30.42 -7.34 -20.02
CA ASP A 137 29.31 -7.16 -19.09
C ASP A 137 28.20 -8.11 -19.57
N THR A 138 28.22 -9.33 -19.01
CA THR A 138 27.03 -10.18 -19.03
C THR A 138 26.05 -9.44 -18.14
N GLY A 139 25.19 -8.61 -18.74
CA GLY A 139 24.22 -7.74 -18.08
C GLY A 139 23.27 -8.52 -17.16
N VAL A 140 23.78 -8.95 -16.04
CA VAL A 140 22.99 -9.27 -14.87
C VAL A 140 22.59 -7.91 -14.31
N THR A 141 21.38 -7.52 -14.58
CA THR A 141 20.78 -6.35 -13.91
C THR A 141 20.75 -6.67 -12.42
N VAL A 142 21.74 -6.19 -11.71
CA VAL A 142 21.80 -6.32 -10.27
C VAL A 142 20.78 -5.31 -9.73
N CYS A 143 19.66 -5.79 -9.23
CA CYS A 143 18.61 -4.97 -8.64
C CYS A 143 19.05 -4.52 -7.24
N GLU A 144 20.10 -3.71 -7.17
CA GLU A 144 20.63 -3.16 -5.93
C GLU A 144 19.79 -1.99 -5.43
N CYS A 145 19.83 -1.78 -4.12
CA CYS A 145 19.22 -0.61 -3.49
C CYS A 145 20.13 0.60 -3.64
N PRO A 146 19.72 1.66 -4.34
CA PRO A 146 20.54 2.85 -4.49
C PRO A 146 20.58 3.65 -3.18
N MET A 147 21.69 4.35 -2.97
CA MET A 147 21.72 5.42 -1.98
C MET A 147 21.19 6.70 -2.61
N ILE A 148 20.03 7.15 -2.19
CA ILE A 148 19.38 8.38 -2.66
C ILE A 148 19.18 9.35 -1.50
N GLU A 149 18.85 10.60 -1.81
CA GLU A 149 18.71 11.67 -0.83
C GLU A 149 17.60 11.39 0.21
N VAL A 150 16.49 10.80 -0.24
CA VAL A 150 15.42 10.31 0.64
C VAL A 150 15.62 8.81 0.85
N PRO A 151 16.14 8.35 1.99
CA PRO A 151 16.42 6.94 2.22
C PRO A 151 15.19 6.06 2.04
N LEU A 152 15.38 4.83 1.54
CA LEU A 152 14.29 3.89 1.28
C LEU A 152 14.08 2.89 2.43
N ASP A 153 14.98 2.86 3.40
CA ASP A 153 15.13 1.84 4.43
C ASP A 153 14.84 2.31 5.86
N ASP A 154 14.40 3.56 6.05
CA ASP A 154 14.23 4.15 7.38
C ASP A 154 12.77 4.51 7.74
N GLY A 155 11.79 4.19 6.86
CA GLY A 155 10.38 4.48 7.13
C GLY A 155 9.42 4.04 6.02
N VAL A 156 8.17 4.36 6.22
CA VAL A 156 7.03 4.05 5.35
C VAL A 156 6.61 5.32 4.60
N PHE A 157 6.54 5.26 3.28
CA PHE A 157 5.95 6.33 2.49
C PHE A 157 4.42 6.23 2.56
N VAL A 158 3.75 7.35 2.77
CA VAL A 158 2.28 7.43 2.84
C VAL A 158 1.77 8.54 1.94
N LEU A 159 0.64 8.29 1.32
CA LEU A 159 0.03 9.13 0.30
C LEU A 159 -1.35 9.60 0.78
N SER A 160 -1.59 10.92 0.73
CA SER A 160 -2.91 11.48 0.99
C SER A 160 -3.84 11.37 -0.23
N ASN A 161 -5.15 11.46 0.00
CA ASN A 161 -6.15 11.60 -1.06
C ASN A 161 -6.00 12.90 -1.89
N SER A 162 -5.23 13.88 -1.37
CA SER A 162 -4.92 15.15 -2.02
C SER A 162 -3.58 15.14 -2.76
N ALA A 163 -3.00 13.96 -3.00
CA ALA A 163 -1.72 13.77 -3.68
C ALA A 163 -0.51 14.35 -2.93
N GLU A 164 -0.55 14.40 -1.61
CA GLU A 164 0.60 14.75 -0.77
C GLU A 164 1.36 13.48 -0.41
N LEU A 165 2.68 13.49 -0.61
CA LEU A 165 3.57 12.42 -0.21
C LEU A 165 4.23 12.77 1.11
N TRP A 166 4.14 11.87 2.06
CA TRP A 166 4.73 11.96 3.39
C TRP A 166 5.56 10.73 3.69
N LYS A 167 6.37 10.80 4.73
CA LYS A 167 7.10 9.66 5.28
C LYS A 167 6.75 9.50 6.75
N PHE A 168 6.31 8.32 7.12
CA PHE A 168 6.07 7.89 8.48
C PHE A 168 7.29 7.16 9.01
N PHE A 169 7.77 7.55 10.18
CA PHE A 169 8.89 6.92 10.89
C PHE A 169 8.36 6.07 12.05
N PRO A 170 8.33 4.74 11.93
CA PRO A 170 7.73 3.87 12.93
C PRO A 170 8.31 4.02 14.34
N MET A 171 9.62 4.18 14.46
CA MET A 171 10.32 4.27 15.75
C MET A 171 9.97 5.53 16.54
N THR A 172 9.80 6.66 15.85
CA THR A 172 9.47 7.95 16.49
C THR A 172 7.99 8.29 16.40
N LYS A 173 7.23 7.58 15.54
CA LYS A 173 5.82 7.82 15.21
C LYS A 173 5.59 9.20 14.58
N GLU A 174 6.61 9.75 13.96
CA GLU A 174 6.58 11.06 13.32
C GLU A 174 6.22 10.94 11.85
N PHE A 175 5.55 11.96 11.33
CA PHE A 175 5.27 12.14 9.91
C PHE A 175 6.05 13.35 9.41
N VAL A 176 6.74 13.18 8.29
CA VAL A 176 7.46 14.26 7.61
C VAL A 176 6.88 14.43 6.22
N GLU A 177 6.42 15.62 5.92
CA GLU A 177 5.94 15.97 4.58
C GLU A 177 7.11 16.05 3.60
N LEU A 178 6.99 15.34 2.47
CA LEU A 178 7.92 15.43 1.36
C LEU A 178 7.42 16.44 0.31
N GLY A 179 6.11 16.64 0.22
CA GLY A 179 5.48 17.61 -0.66
C GLY A 179 4.28 17.07 -1.43
N THR A 180 3.78 17.86 -2.38
CA THR A 180 2.65 17.50 -3.23
C THR A 180 3.14 17.04 -4.61
N LEU A 181 2.54 15.97 -5.13
CA LEU A 181 2.85 15.42 -6.46
C LEU A 181 2.41 16.39 -7.56
N SER A 182 3.31 16.71 -8.49
CA SER A 182 3.03 17.64 -9.60
C SER A 182 2.39 16.94 -10.81
N CYS A 183 1.54 15.93 -10.58
CA CYS A 183 0.88 15.17 -11.64
C CYS A 183 -0.30 15.90 -12.29
N GLY A 184 -0.78 17.00 -11.72
CA GLY A 184 -1.98 17.71 -12.19
C GLY A 184 -3.26 16.90 -12.03
N MET A 185 -3.23 15.85 -11.21
CA MET A 185 -4.34 14.95 -10.93
C MET A 185 -4.60 14.93 -9.44
N PHE A 186 -5.84 14.62 -9.07
CA PHE A 186 -6.31 14.49 -7.70
C PHE A 186 -6.97 13.12 -7.55
N ASP A 187 -7.46 12.80 -6.36
CA ASP A 187 -8.10 11.54 -6.04
C ASP A 187 -7.18 10.33 -6.23
N THR A 188 -6.09 10.32 -5.49
CA THR A 188 -5.18 9.18 -5.38
C THR A 188 -5.88 7.98 -4.76
N PHE A 189 -5.52 6.78 -5.21
CA PHE A 189 -6.19 5.54 -4.79
C PHE A 189 -5.26 4.61 -4.02
N SER A 190 -4.08 4.32 -4.56
CA SER A 190 -3.09 3.43 -3.94
C SER A 190 -1.68 3.82 -4.39
N MET A 191 -0.66 3.33 -3.70
CA MET A 191 0.74 3.63 -3.99
C MET A 191 1.66 2.45 -3.66
N ALA A 192 2.70 2.30 -4.47
CA ALA A 192 3.84 1.42 -4.19
C ALA A 192 5.16 2.17 -4.42
N VAL A 193 6.23 1.77 -3.73
CA VAL A 193 7.57 2.37 -3.92
C VAL A 193 8.53 1.29 -4.40
N ASP A 194 9.18 1.54 -5.55
CA ASP A 194 10.14 0.61 -6.13
C ASP A 194 11.53 0.70 -5.49
N ARG A 195 12.42 -0.21 -5.87
CA ARG A 195 13.81 -0.24 -5.37
C ARG A 195 14.63 0.98 -5.80
N GLN A 196 14.29 1.63 -6.89
CA GLN A 196 14.98 2.79 -7.41
C GLN A 196 14.54 4.10 -6.76
N GLY A 197 13.53 4.04 -5.87
CA GLY A 197 13.02 5.21 -5.15
C GLY A 197 11.98 6.00 -5.95
N PHE A 198 11.23 5.30 -6.78
CA PHE A 198 10.06 5.90 -7.41
C PHE A 198 8.78 5.44 -6.71
N ALA A 199 7.95 6.39 -6.37
CA ALA A 199 6.56 6.14 -6.01
C ALA A 199 5.74 5.92 -7.30
N TRP A 200 5.09 4.77 -7.39
CA TRP A 200 4.10 4.46 -8.40
C TRP A 200 2.75 4.73 -7.78
N VAL A 201 2.05 5.72 -8.31
CA VAL A 201 0.80 6.22 -7.75
C VAL A 201 -0.35 5.88 -8.69
N GLN A 202 -1.34 5.18 -8.19
CA GLN A 202 -2.60 4.99 -8.89
C GLN A 202 -3.61 6.05 -8.48
N PHE A 203 -4.28 6.60 -9.47
CA PHE A 203 -5.39 7.54 -9.31
C PHE A 203 -6.73 6.82 -9.47
N SER A 204 -7.80 7.39 -8.93
CA SER A 204 -9.16 6.82 -9.03
C SER A 204 -9.65 6.65 -10.47
N SER A 205 -9.03 7.36 -11.42
CA SER A 205 -9.24 7.17 -12.87
C SER A 205 -8.66 5.85 -13.40
N GLY A 206 -7.87 5.12 -12.60
CA GLY A 206 -7.13 3.91 -13.01
C GLY A 206 -5.77 4.19 -13.62
N GLU A 207 -5.39 5.45 -13.81
CA GLU A 207 -4.08 5.82 -14.34
C GLU A 207 -2.97 5.59 -13.32
N LEU A 208 -1.80 5.18 -13.80
CA LEU A 208 -0.56 5.12 -13.02
C LEU A 208 0.35 6.28 -13.37
N ARG A 209 1.00 6.82 -12.35
CA ARG A 209 2.09 7.81 -12.51
C ARG A 209 3.30 7.34 -11.73
N LYS A 210 4.48 7.74 -12.20
CA LYS A 210 5.77 7.41 -11.59
C LYS A 210 6.47 8.71 -11.19
N VAL A 211 6.83 8.82 -9.90
CA VAL A 211 7.38 10.05 -9.31
C VAL A 211 8.58 9.68 -8.44
N ALA A 212 9.73 10.33 -8.64
CA ALA A 212 10.87 10.13 -7.75
C ALA A 212 10.55 10.67 -6.35
N VAL A 213 10.75 9.89 -5.29
CA VAL A 213 10.47 10.34 -3.92
C VAL A 213 11.38 11.50 -3.47
N SER A 214 12.51 11.71 -4.16
CA SER A 214 13.43 12.81 -3.94
C SER A 214 13.13 14.07 -4.77
N ASP A 215 12.24 13.97 -5.78
CA ASP A 215 11.83 15.10 -6.62
C ASP A 215 10.38 14.93 -7.10
N LEU A 216 9.45 15.53 -6.36
CA LEU A 216 8.01 15.42 -6.63
C LEU A 216 7.53 16.38 -7.74
N SER A 217 8.44 17.19 -8.29
CA SER A 217 8.12 18.13 -9.37
C SER A 217 7.92 17.44 -10.71
N MET A 218 8.51 16.25 -10.89
CA MET A 218 8.42 15.45 -12.11
C MET A 218 7.50 14.27 -11.90
N CYS A 219 6.42 14.23 -12.66
CA CYS A 219 5.44 13.16 -12.63
C CYS A 219 5.36 12.54 -14.01
N ASP A 220 5.95 11.36 -14.16
CA ASP A 220 6.05 10.67 -15.44
C ASP A 220 4.83 9.76 -15.66
N ASP A 221 4.39 9.69 -16.91
CA ASP A 221 3.48 8.67 -17.38
C ASP A 221 4.30 7.45 -17.83
N PRO A 222 4.27 6.33 -17.11
CA PRO A 222 5.00 5.14 -17.53
C PRO A 222 4.40 4.47 -18.76
N GLY A 223 3.20 4.89 -19.19
CA GLY A 223 2.47 4.32 -20.33
C GLY A 223 1.58 3.13 -19.95
N TYR A 224 1.17 3.01 -18.68
CA TYR A 224 0.25 1.97 -18.25
C TYR A 224 -1.13 2.18 -18.89
N ASN A 225 -1.66 1.15 -19.51
CA ASN A 225 -2.99 1.18 -20.09
C ASN A 225 -4.02 0.79 -19.04
N ALA A 226 -4.72 1.76 -18.46
CA ALA A 226 -5.79 1.53 -17.49
C ALA A 226 -6.89 0.65 -18.09
N GLY A 227 -7.46 -0.21 -17.27
CA GLY A 227 -8.53 -1.11 -17.72
C GLY A 227 -8.04 -2.39 -18.39
N GLN A 228 -6.73 -2.67 -18.42
CA GLN A 228 -6.20 -3.95 -18.91
C GLN A 228 -6.92 -5.12 -18.24
N MET A 229 -7.35 -6.12 -19.04
CA MET A 229 -8.08 -7.30 -18.58
C MET A 229 -9.32 -6.98 -17.72
N GLY A 230 -9.89 -5.77 -17.83
CA GLY A 230 -11.03 -5.30 -17.04
C GLY A 230 -10.67 -4.83 -15.64
N VAL A 231 -9.38 -4.56 -15.36
CA VAL A 231 -8.89 -4.07 -14.08
C VAL A 231 -8.67 -2.56 -14.17
N ASN A 232 -9.42 -1.79 -13.38
CA ASN A 232 -9.24 -0.34 -13.29
C ASN A 232 -8.43 0.04 -12.06
N ASN A 233 -8.92 -0.29 -10.87
CA ASN A 233 -8.29 0.07 -9.60
C ASN A 233 -7.87 -1.17 -8.81
N PHE A 234 -6.79 -1.05 -8.08
CA PHE A 234 -6.22 -2.12 -7.27
C PHE A 234 -5.30 -1.55 -6.18
N GLY A 235 -5.34 -2.12 -5.00
CA GLY A 235 -4.29 -1.90 -4.01
C GLY A 235 -3.00 -2.54 -4.50
N MET A 236 -1.83 -1.92 -4.29
CA MET A 236 -0.60 -2.37 -4.91
C MET A 236 0.64 -2.24 -4.03
N ALA A 237 1.62 -3.09 -4.31
CA ALA A 237 2.97 -3.02 -3.74
C ALA A 237 4.02 -3.58 -4.68
N PHE A 238 5.28 -3.18 -4.48
CA PHE A 238 6.41 -3.92 -4.99
C PHE A 238 6.74 -5.08 -4.06
N VAL A 239 7.06 -6.22 -4.63
CA VAL A 239 7.48 -7.43 -3.91
C VAL A 239 8.69 -8.01 -4.61
N SER A 240 9.78 -8.28 -3.87
CA SER A 240 10.95 -8.96 -4.44
C SER A 240 10.60 -10.36 -4.94
N ASN A 241 11.30 -10.82 -5.96
CA ASN A 241 11.09 -12.18 -6.46
C ASN A 241 11.37 -13.22 -5.39
N SER A 242 12.47 -13.05 -4.64
CA SER A 242 12.85 -13.86 -3.48
C SER A 242 14.01 -13.18 -2.73
N ILE A 243 14.41 -13.74 -1.60
CA ILE A 243 15.61 -13.29 -0.88
C ILE A 243 16.90 -13.44 -1.71
N SER A 244 16.94 -14.38 -2.64
CA SER A 244 18.10 -14.61 -3.54
C SER A 244 17.98 -13.89 -4.89
N ASP A 245 16.82 -13.36 -5.20
CA ASP A 245 16.54 -12.55 -6.39
C ASP A 245 15.79 -11.28 -5.95
N PRO A 246 16.52 -10.22 -5.62
CA PRO A 246 15.95 -9.01 -5.07
C PRO A 246 15.16 -8.16 -6.07
N CYS A 247 15.23 -8.44 -7.38
CA CYS A 247 14.41 -7.75 -8.36
C CYS A 247 12.94 -7.87 -7.99
N ASP A 248 12.23 -6.77 -8.10
CA ASP A 248 10.84 -6.69 -7.66
C ASP A 248 9.85 -6.51 -8.82
N ARG A 249 8.60 -6.80 -8.54
CA ARG A 249 7.46 -6.62 -9.44
C ARG A 249 6.31 -6.00 -8.69
N ILE A 250 5.43 -5.35 -9.42
CA ILE A 250 4.17 -4.86 -8.85
C ILE A 250 3.20 -6.04 -8.70
N TYR A 251 2.66 -6.19 -7.51
CA TYR A 251 1.52 -7.05 -7.21
C TYR A 251 0.35 -6.20 -6.75
N GLY A 252 -0.87 -6.67 -7.03
CA GLY A 252 -2.06 -5.93 -6.65
C GLY A 252 -3.26 -6.83 -6.39
N ASN A 253 -4.25 -6.28 -5.67
CA ASN A 253 -5.56 -6.88 -5.48
C ASN A 253 -6.64 -5.95 -6.03
N THR A 254 -7.46 -6.45 -6.93
CA THR A 254 -8.39 -5.63 -7.70
C THR A 254 -9.60 -5.16 -6.89
N TRP A 255 -10.07 -3.95 -7.23
CA TRP A 255 -11.36 -3.42 -6.81
C TRP A 255 -12.30 -3.29 -8.02
N ASN A 256 -13.54 -3.72 -7.85
CA ASN A 256 -14.54 -3.71 -8.92
C ASN A 256 -15.30 -2.37 -9.07
N GLY A 257 -14.88 -1.34 -8.31
CA GLY A 257 -15.52 -0.03 -8.33
C GLY A 257 -16.83 0.06 -7.54
N ILE A 258 -17.25 -1.01 -6.88
CA ILE A 258 -18.52 -1.05 -6.13
C ILE A 258 -18.21 -1.11 -4.64
N PRO A 259 -18.52 -0.05 -3.87
CA PRO A 259 -18.43 -0.12 -2.41
C PRO A 259 -19.55 -1.01 -1.83
N PRO A 260 -19.35 -1.54 -0.62
CA PRO A 260 -18.18 -1.39 0.23
C PRO A 260 -17.02 -2.28 -0.20
N PHE A 261 -15.81 -1.96 0.28
CA PHE A 261 -14.73 -2.93 0.32
C PHE A 261 -15.22 -4.15 1.09
N SER A 262 -15.24 -5.32 0.46
CA SER A 262 -15.98 -6.46 0.99
C SER A 262 -15.22 -7.76 0.86
N GLU A 263 -15.59 -8.72 1.71
CA GLU A 263 -15.09 -10.07 1.66
C GLU A 263 -16.20 -11.01 1.18
N SER A 264 -15.93 -11.75 0.12
CA SER A 264 -16.75 -12.85 -0.35
C SER A 264 -15.92 -13.79 -1.24
N PRO A 265 -16.33 -15.04 -1.44
CA PRO A 265 -15.58 -15.96 -2.27
C PRO A 265 -15.31 -15.42 -3.68
N ASN A 266 -14.02 -15.40 -4.07
CA ASN A 266 -13.55 -14.94 -5.39
C ASN A 266 -13.91 -13.49 -5.74
N ALA A 267 -13.99 -12.59 -4.76
CA ALA A 267 -14.42 -11.21 -4.92
C ALA A 267 -13.42 -10.34 -5.69
N GLY A 268 -12.12 -10.64 -5.59
CA GLY A 268 -11.06 -9.94 -6.27
C GLY A 268 -10.17 -10.84 -7.10
N ASP A 269 -9.31 -10.22 -7.90
CA ASP A 269 -8.20 -10.87 -8.59
C ASP A 269 -6.87 -10.43 -7.95
N PHE A 270 -5.99 -11.36 -7.66
CA PHE A 270 -4.60 -11.07 -7.38
C PHE A 270 -3.86 -10.98 -8.71
N ILE A 271 -3.18 -9.88 -8.92
CA ILE A 271 -2.53 -9.53 -10.18
C ILE A 271 -1.05 -9.27 -10.00
N THR A 272 -0.31 -9.34 -11.09
CA THR A 272 1.03 -8.76 -11.19
C THR A 272 1.14 -7.90 -12.42
N ILE A 273 1.95 -6.84 -12.33
CA ILE A 273 2.30 -5.97 -13.44
C ILE A 273 3.82 -5.99 -13.57
N ASP A 274 4.29 -6.30 -14.75
CA ASP A 274 5.70 -6.23 -15.07
C ASP A 274 6.10 -4.75 -15.21
N PRO A 275 7.06 -4.25 -14.42
CA PRO A 275 7.37 -2.82 -14.41
C PRO A 275 8.02 -2.29 -15.69
N ASP A 276 8.61 -3.17 -16.50
CA ASP A 276 9.27 -2.80 -17.74
C ASP A 276 8.32 -2.76 -18.94
N THR A 277 7.40 -3.74 -19.00
CA THR A 277 6.46 -3.88 -20.12
C THR A 277 5.06 -3.38 -19.80
N LEU A 278 4.75 -3.13 -18.53
CA LEU A 278 3.45 -2.72 -18.00
C LEU A 278 2.31 -3.70 -18.30
N SER A 279 2.70 -4.94 -18.60
CA SER A 279 1.74 -6.01 -18.90
C SER A 279 1.16 -6.56 -17.60
N LEU A 280 -0.18 -6.55 -17.50
CA LEU A 280 -0.91 -7.11 -16.37
C LEU A 280 -1.19 -8.61 -16.58
N THR A 281 -0.99 -9.39 -15.54
CA THR A 281 -1.34 -10.81 -15.48
C THR A 281 -2.19 -11.09 -14.24
N LYS A 282 -3.31 -11.81 -14.39
CA LYS A 282 -4.11 -12.32 -13.28
C LYS A 282 -3.53 -13.65 -12.80
N LEU A 283 -3.17 -13.73 -11.52
CA LEU A 283 -2.52 -14.88 -10.90
C LEU A 283 -3.52 -15.85 -10.27
N GLY A 284 -4.59 -15.30 -9.69
CA GLY A 284 -5.62 -16.10 -9.03
C GLY A 284 -6.71 -15.23 -8.43
N LYS A 285 -7.68 -15.88 -7.76
CA LYS A 285 -8.77 -15.21 -7.08
C LYS A 285 -8.46 -15.03 -5.61
N THR A 286 -8.85 -13.85 -5.07
CA THR A 286 -8.88 -13.58 -3.63
C THR A 286 -10.32 -13.45 -3.16
N ASN A 287 -10.49 -13.50 -1.84
CA ASN A 287 -11.81 -13.27 -1.25
C ASN A 287 -12.10 -11.78 -0.98
N PHE A 288 -11.23 -10.88 -1.44
CA PHE A 288 -11.30 -9.47 -1.09
C PHE A 288 -11.57 -8.61 -2.34
N ASN A 289 -12.60 -7.79 -2.28
CA ASN A 289 -12.86 -6.73 -3.26
C ASN A 289 -12.21 -5.45 -2.76
N GLY A 290 -11.06 -5.08 -3.36
CA GLY A 290 -10.33 -3.86 -3.02
C GLY A 290 -9.47 -3.95 -1.76
N ALA A 291 -8.78 -5.08 -1.53
CA ALA A 291 -7.75 -5.12 -0.49
C ALA A 291 -6.51 -4.34 -0.92
N GLU A 292 -5.84 -3.72 0.05
CA GLU A 292 -4.49 -3.19 -0.15
C GLU A 292 -3.45 -4.31 -0.13
N VAL A 293 -2.31 -4.05 -0.75
CA VAL A 293 -1.19 -5.01 -0.85
C VAL A 293 0.07 -4.39 -0.27
N THR A 294 0.87 -5.20 0.42
CA THR A 294 2.25 -4.85 0.79
C THR A 294 3.19 -6.00 0.49
N GLY A 295 4.45 -5.68 0.26
CA GLY A 295 5.49 -6.64 -0.09
C GLY A 295 6.73 -6.48 0.74
N THR A 296 7.60 -7.47 0.68
CA THR A 296 8.85 -7.51 1.43
C THR A 296 10.05 -7.74 0.54
N GLY A 297 11.24 -7.36 1.04
CA GLY A 297 12.52 -7.58 0.37
C GLY A 297 12.93 -9.07 0.28
N ASP A 298 12.33 -9.95 1.09
CA ASP A 298 12.51 -11.40 1.03
C ASP A 298 11.47 -12.14 0.17
N GLY A 299 10.53 -11.38 -0.42
CA GLY A 299 9.60 -11.89 -1.42
C GLY A 299 8.26 -12.38 -0.90
N ARG A 300 7.86 -12.01 0.32
CA ARG A 300 6.51 -12.26 0.86
C ARG A 300 5.54 -11.19 0.35
N ALA A 301 4.32 -11.61 0.01
CA ALA A 301 3.23 -10.72 -0.40
C ALA A 301 2.06 -10.87 0.55
N TYR A 302 1.52 -9.75 1.00
CA TYR A 302 0.42 -9.70 1.95
C TYR A 302 -0.71 -8.82 1.42
N VAL A 303 -1.94 -9.18 1.78
CA VAL A 303 -3.13 -8.36 1.54
C VAL A 303 -3.80 -8.01 2.86
N PHE A 304 -4.29 -6.78 2.94
CA PHE A 304 -5.09 -6.26 4.04
C PHE A 304 -6.47 -5.92 3.51
N GLY A 305 -7.50 -6.60 4.01
CA GLY A 305 -8.86 -6.49 3.50
C GLY A 305 -9.89 -7.10 4.43
N GLY A 306 -11.11 -7.25 3.93
CA GLY A 306 -12.25 -7.66 4.74
C GLY A 306 -12.89 -6.47 5.44
N ALA A 307 -13.93 -6.73 6.25
CA ALA A 307 -14.68 -5.64 6.84
C ALA A 307 -14.62 -5.67 8.39
N ASN A 308 -15.10 -6.73 9.02
CA ASN A 308 -15.22 -6.79 10.47
C ASN A 308 -15.16 -8.25 10.96
N PRO A 309 -14.05 -8.69 11.56
CA PRO A 309 -12.78 -7.97 11.62
C PRO A 309 -12.08 -7.92 10.27
N ALA A 310 -11.20 -6.92 10.08
CA ALA A 310 -10.25 -6.90 9.00
C ALA A 310 -9.27 -8.08 9.10
N LYS A 311 -8.64 -8.43 8.00
CA LYS A 311 -7.73 -9.59 7.92
C LYS A 311 -6.43 -9.21 7.24
N LEU A 312 -5.35 -9.75 7.75
CA LEU A 312 -4.06 -9.82 7.11
C LEU A 312 -3.89 -11.22 6.53
N VAL A 313 -3.57 -11.32 5.24
CA VAL A 313 -3.40 -12.62 4.57
C VAL A 313 -2.12 -12.62 3.78
N GLN A 314 -1.23 -13.58 4.07
CA GLN A 314 -0.10 -13.87 3.21
C GLN A 314 -0.56 -14.69 2.01
N LEU A 315 -0.18 -14.27 0.81
CA LEU A 315 -0.56 -14.94 -0.44
C LEU A 315 0.64 -15.62 -1.12
N ASP A 316 0.38 -16.78 -1.73
CA ASP A 316 1.29 -17.36 -2.73
C ASP A 316 1.26 -16.48 -3.99
N LYS A 317 2.41 -15.90 -4.35
CA LYS A 317 2.57 -15.03 -5.51
C LYS A 317 2.27 -15.71 -6.85
N LYS A 318 2.20 -17.03 -6.90
CA LYS A 318 1.98 -17.79 -8.15
C LYS A 318 0.51 -18.01 -8.47
N ASN A 319 -0.34 -18.13 -7.45
CA ASN A 319 -1.73 -18.59 -7.62
C ASN A 319 -2.74 -17.94 -6.68
N ALA A 320 -2.31 -16.94 -5.88
CA ALA A 320 -3.15 -16.26 -4.89
C ALA A 320 -3.69 -17.16 -3.75
N ALA A 321 -3.13 -18.35 -3.55
CA ALA A 321 -3.54 -19.17 -2.42
C ALA A 321 -3.15 -18.49 -1.11
N ALA A 322 -4.07 -18.48 -0.14
CA ALA A 322 -3.77 -18.00 1.20
C ALA A 322 -2.81 -18.99 1.89
N LEU A 323 -1.64 -18.49 2.26
CA LEU A 323 -0.63 -19.25 3.02
C LEU A 323 -0.89 -19.11 4.51
N GLU A 324 -1.27 -17.93 4.94
CA GLU A 324 -1.61 -17.59 6.31
C GLU A 324 -2.75 -16.57 6.32
N THR A 325 -3.60 -16.63 7.35
CA THR A 325 -4.69 -15.67 7.55
C THR A 325 -4.76 -15.30 9.02
N LEU A 326 -4.54 -14.05 9.32
CA LEU A 326 -4.62 -13.48 10.66
C LEU A 326 -5.83 -12.52 10.76
N PRO A 327 -6.86 -12.86 11.55
CA PRO A 327 -7.92 -11.90 11.86
C PRO A 327 -7.39 -10.80 12.79
N LEU A 328 -7.61 -9.54 12.41
CA LEU A 328 -7.17 -8.37 13.18
C LEU A 328 -8.31 -7.89 14.09
N ALA A 329 -8.44 -8.54 15.24
CA ALA A 329 -9.53 -8.26 16.18
C ALA A 329 -9.49 -6.80 16.66
N GLY A 330 -10.58 -6.06 16.47
CA GLY A 330 -10.68 -4.65 16.84
C GLY A 330 -10.18 -3.66 15.79
N LEU A 331 -9.66 -4.14 14.66
CA LEU A 331 -9.38 -3.31 13.50
C LEU A 331 -10.48 -3.49 12.45
N GLU A 332 -11.11 -2.39 12.10
CA GLU A 332 -12.21 -2.35 11.13
C GLU A 332 -11.82 -1.50 9.94
N ILE A 333 -12.13 -1.99 8.74
CA ILE A 333 -12.05 -1.21 7.51
C ILE A 333 -13.45 -0.65 7.25
N ASN A 334 -13.59 0.65 7.42
CA ASN A 334 -14.78 1.38 7.01
C ASN A 334 -14.69 1.72 5.51
N ASN A 335 -15.75 2.28 4.93
CA ASN A 335 -15.76 2.69 3.52
C ASN A 335 -14.88 3.92 3.22
N GLY A 336 -14.13 4.39 4.22
CA GLY A 336 -13.15 5.45 4.09
C GLY A 336 -11.81 5.00 3.54
N ALA A 337 -10.79 5.78 3.81
CA ALA A 337 -9.42 5.50 3.41
C ALA A 337 -8.78 4.41 4.29
N PHE A 338 -8.01 3.54 3.69
CA PHE A 338 -7.14 2.61 4.40
C PHE A 338 -5.93 2.24 3.54
N ALA A 339 -4.83 1.97 4.21
CA ALA A 339 -3.59 1.49 3.62
C ALA A 339 -2.81 0.70 4.66
N PHE A 340 -1.77 -0.02 4.26
CA PHE A 340 -0.88 -0.66 5.20
C PHE A 340 0.50 -0.89 4.59
N ALA A 341 1.48 -1.11 5.45
CA ALA A 341 2.85 -1.40 5.04
C ALA A 341 3.50 -2.39 6.00
N PHE A 342 4.44 -3.16 5.46
CA PHE A 342 5.34 -4.01 6.23
C PHE A 342 6.69 -3.31 6.36
N PHE A 343 7.20 -3.14 7.59
CA PHE A 343 8.49 -2.51 7.83
C PHE A 343 9.13 -3.05 9.11
N GLY A 344 10.40 -3.50 9.03
CA GLY A 344 11.16 -3.91 10.20
C GLY A 344 10.66 -5.16 10.91
N GLY A 345 9.94 -6.05 10.19
CA GLY A 345 9.34 -7.27 10.77
C GLY A 345 7.86 -7.11 11.10
N ASP A 346 7.33 -5.90 11.13
CA ASP A 346 6.01 -5.56 11.64
C ASP A 346 5.09 -4.95 10.58
N PHE A 347 3.79 -4.86 10.89
CA PHE A 347 2.81 -4.18 10.04
C PHE A 347 2.30 -2.90 10.68
N TYR A 348 2.12 -1.90 9.84
CA TYR A 348 1.53 -0.61 10.18
C TYR A 348 0.29 -0.41 9.32
N PHE A 349 -0.88 -0.34 9.98
CA PHE A 349 -2.18 -0.13 9.34
C PHE A 349 -2.60 1.32 9.53
N PHE A 350 -2.90 1.97 8.42
CA PHE A 350 -3.41 3.34 8.37
C PHE A 350 -4.90 3.25 8.03
N THR A 351 -5.77 3.66 8.94
CA THR A 351 -7.22 3.51 8.77
C THR A 351 -7.96 4.77 9.19
N ASP A 352 -9.05 5.08 8.52
CA ASP A 352 -10.02 6.10 8.92
C ASP A 352 -11.17 5.40 9.68
N SER A 353 -10.89 4.98 10.94
CA SER A 353 -11.82 4.16 11.72
C SER A 353 -13.07 4.92 12.15
N ASN A 354 -12.98 6.23 12.35
CA ASN A 354 -14.09 7.11 12.72
C ASN A 354 -14.86 7.63 11.50
N ASN A 355 -14.36 7.38 10.28
CA ASN A 355 -14.95 7.78 9.01
C ASN A 355 -15.21 9.30 8.93
N ASP A 356 -14.31 10.09 9.50
CA ASP A 356 -14.40 11.55 9.46
C ASP A 356 -13.77 12.16 8.20
N SER A 357 -13.02 11.36 7.45
CA SER A 357 -12.35 11.71 6.20
C SER A 357 -11.30 12.84 6.33
N PHE A 358 -10.74 13.03 7.52
CA PHE A 358 -9.74 14.06 7.77
C PHE A 358 -8.37 13.51 8.14
N ALA A 359 -8.31 12.47 8.96
CA ALA A 359 -7.07 11.96 9.50
C ALA A 359 -7.13 10.43 9.66
N SER A 360 -6.05 9.77 9.27
CA SER A 360 -5.91 8.34 9.54
C SER A 360 -5.35 8.09 10.94
N GLU A 361 -5.74 6.96 11.52
CA GLU A 361 -5.11 6.39 12.71
C GLU A 361 -4.00 5.42 12.28
N VAL A 362 -3.01 5.17 13.14
CA VAL A 362 -2.00 4.14 12.89
C VAL A 362 -2.11 3.05 13.94
N THR A 363 -2.34 1.83 13.47
CA THR A 363 -2.31 0.62 14.30
C THR A 363 -1.10 -0.22 13.90
N HIS A 364 -0.31 -0.62 14.88
CA HIS A 364 0.87 -1.46 14.75
C HIS A 364 0.52 -2.90 15.13
N LEU A 365 0.97 -3.85 14.35
CA LEU A 365 0.99 -5.27 14.66
C LEU A 365 2.44 -5.72 14.80
N ASP A 366 2.84 -6.15 16.00
CA ASP A 366 4.09 -6.83 16.26
C ASP A 366 4.00 -8.25 15.68
N TYR A 367 4.36 -8.38 14.42
CA TYR A 367 4.13 -9.60 13.66
C TYR A 367 5.25 -10.62 13.81
N ASP A 368 6.50 -10.17 13.72
CA ASP A 368 7.69 -11.01 13.85
C ASP A 368 8.21 -11.05 15.29
N ASP A 369 7.38 -10.66 16.30
CA ASP A 369 7.72 -10.64 17.72
C ASP A 369 8.99 -9.79 17.98
N SER A 370 8.99 -8.57 17.44
CA SER A 370 10.14 -7.66 17.50
C SER A 370 10.53 -7.27 18.94
N ASP A 371 9.57 -7.29 19.86
CA ASP A 371 9.77 -7.04 21.29
C ASP A 371 10.10 -8.31 22.09
N MET A 372 10.15 -9.48 21.45
CA MET A 372 10.49 -10.80 22.00
C MET A 372 9.61 -11.22 23.19
N ASN A 373 8.36 -10.80 23.23
CA ASN A 373 7.41 -11.17 24.30
C ASN A 373 6.62 -12.45 23.98
N GLY A 374 6.72 -12.97 22.74
CA GLY A 374 6.06 -14.18 22.29
C GLY A 374 4.58 -13.98 21.95
N VAL A 375 4.12 -12.74 21.75
CA VAL A 375 2.74 -12.39 21.45
C VAL A 375 2.68 -11.42 20.28
N GLN A 376 1.85 -11.72 19.29
CA GLN A 376 1.53 -10.80 18.19
C GLN A 376 0.51 -9.76 18.67
N ASP A 377 0.98 -8.61 19.13
CA ASP A 377 0.14 -7.55 19.67
C ASP A 377 -0.34 -6.59 18.59
N LEU A 378 -1.65 -6.31 18.58
CA LEU A 378 -2.25 -5.28 17.74
C LEU A 378 -2.55 -4.04 18.60
N LYS A 379 -1.87 -2.92 18.32
CA LYS A 379 -1.92 -1.72 19.15
C LYS A 379 -2.03 -0.45 18.33
N LYS A 380 -3.01 0.40 18.65
CA LYS A 380 -3.04 1.77 18.12
C LYS A 380 -1.87 2.58 18.69
N ILE A 381 -1.05 3.17 17.82
CA ILE A 381 0.15 3.91 18.17
C ILE A 381 0.08 5.40 17.81
N VAL A 382 -0.83 5.79 16.89
CA VAL A 382 -1.14 7.18 16.56
C VAL A 382 -2.66 7.31 16.45
N ASP A 383 -3.23 8.25 17.19
CA ASP A 383 -4.69 8.49 17.21
C ASP A 383 -5.17 9.34 16.03
N ALA A 384 -4.30 10.21 15.49
CA ALA A 384 -4.60 11.05 14.33
C ALA A 384 -3.30 11.42 13.61
N ALA A 385 -3.14 10.94 12.40
CA ALA A 385 -2.10 11.38 11.47
C ALA A 385 -2.41 12.80 10.94
N PRO A 386 -1.43 13.52 10.42
CA PRO A 386 -1.66 14.87 9.87
C PRO A 386 -2.46 14.87 8.55
N LEU A 387 -2.79 13.70 7.99
CA LEU A 387 -3.42 13.52 6.68
C LEU A 387 -4.34 12.30 6.67
N LEU A 388 -5.28 12.29 5.73
CA LEU A 388 -6.03 11.09 5.37
C LEU A 388 -5.21 10.24 4.40
N ILE A 389 -4.81 9.05 4.82
CA ILE A 389 -3.90 8.17 4.08
C ILE A 389 -4.71 7.17 3.26
N VAL A 390 -4.50 7.19 1.94
CA VAL A 390 -5.16 6.30 0.97
C VAL A 390 -4.20 5.30 0.33
N GLY A 391 -2.90 5.50 0.49
CA GLY A 391 -1.86 4.61 -0.02
C GLY A 391 -0.66 4.58 0.92
N ALA A 392 -0.02 3.43 1.03
CA ALA A 392 1.22 3.27 1.76
C ALA A 392 2.17 2.37 0.96
N GLY A 393 3.43 2.75 0.90
CA GLY A 393 4.44 2.01 0.17
C GLY A 393 5.74 1.92 0.95
N VAL A 394 6.32 0.75 0.94
CA VAL A 394 7.67 0.49 1.43
C VAL A 394 8.46 -0.08 0.27
N SER A 395 9.65 0.47 0.04
CA SER A 395 10.56 -0.13 -0.92
C SER A 395 11.00 -1.51 -0.43
N THR A 396 11.18 -2.44 -1.34
CA THR A 396 11.77 -3.76 -1.01
C THR A 396 13.23 -3.68 -0.54
N CYS A 397 13.81 -2.47 -0.49
CA CYS A 397 15.07 -2.17 0.17
C CYS A 397 14.94 -1.99 1.69
N ALA A 398 13.72 -1.79 2.20
CA ALA A 398 13.50 -1.63 3.63
C ALA A 398 13.77 -2.92 4.41
N PRO A 399 14.10 -2.82 5.70
CA PRO A 399 14.30 -3.99 6.52
C PRO A 399 13.04 -4.86 6.58
N PHE A 400 13.23 -6.17 6.43
CA PHE A 400 12.18 -7.17 6.49
C PHE A 400 12.25 -8.06 7.73
N ALA A 401 13.14 -7.73 8.66
CA ALA A 401 13.29 -8.37 9.96
C ALA A 401 13.49 -7.30 11.04
N PRO A 402 13.23 -7.60 12.30
CA PRO A 402 13.51 -6.71 13.44
C PRO A 402 14.97 -6.23 13.44
N GLN A 403 15.19 -4.95 13.81
CA GLN A 403 16.50 -4.30 13.86
C GLN A 403 16.95 -4.01 15.29
#